data_364bcb24f9ceaf5b03f8a37710d3a649
#
_entry.id   364bcb24f9ceaf5b03f8a37710d3a649
#
_cell.length_a   1.000
_cell.length_b   1.000
_cell.length_c   1.000
_cell.angle_alpha   90.00
_cell.angle_beta   90.00
_cell.angle_gamma   90.00
#
_symmetry.space_group_name_H-M   'P 1'
#
loop_
_entity.id
_entity.type
_entity.pdbx_description
1 polymer ?
#
loop_
_entity_poly.entity_id
_entity_poly.type
_entity_poly.pdbx_seq_one_letter_code
_entity_poly.pdbx_strand_id
1 'polypeptide(L)'
;FHVTPSKNYYHCFGCGVGGDVIDFMMKTDHLSFTETIERLASQIGYTLRYEEGGPTQPTSKRSRLYAAHVEAAKFYRDLLNSSPDAAHARDLLTKRGFDKTACDTFAVGYAPNSWDGLTKHLRAAGFTIEELEEAGLSKMGDRGPIDKFRNRIMWPIKDISGDIVGFGARKLASDEEDQGPK
;
A
#
# COMPACT_ATOMS: atom_id res chain seq x y z
N PHE A 1 15.20 2.74 27.53
CA PHE A 1 13.90 3.24 27.09
C PHE A 1 12.87 3.02 28.20
N HIS A 2 12.22 4.08 28.63
CA HIS A 2 11.24 4.05 29.71
C HIS A 2 9.92 4.66 29.25
N VAL A 3 8.80 4.01 29.58
CA VAL A 3 7.45 4.51 29.29
C VAL A 3 6.71 4.69 30.61
N THR A 4 6.05 5.82 30.78
CA THR A 4 5.22 6.14 31.93
C THR A 4 3.78 6.34 31.45
N PRO A 5 2.95 5.28 31.37
CA PRO A 5 1.60 5.36 30.83
C PRO A 5 0.70 6.36 31.53
N SER A 6 0.83 6.49 32.88
CA SER A 6 0.04 7.43 33.69
C SER A 6 0.30 8.90 33.35
N LYS A 7 1.42 9.21 32.67
CA LYS A 7 1.79 10.57 32.24
C LYS A 7 1.75 10.73 30.74
N ASN A 8 1.39 9.68 29.98
CA ASN A 8 1.47 9.62 28.49
C ASN A 8 2.86 10.06 27.97
N TYR A 9 3.92 9.62 28.64
CA TYR A 9 5.28 10.09 28.35
C TYR A 9 6.25 8.94 28.22
N TYR A 10 7.20 9.08 27.28
CA TYR A 10 8.36 8.18 27.15
C TYR A 10 9.68 8.95 27.19
N HIS A 11 10.75 8.27 27.60
CA HIS A 11 12.10 8.78 27.56
C HIS A 11 13.12 7.68 27.24
N CYS A 12 14.05 7.97 26.34
CA CYS A 12 15.15 7.07 26.01
C CYS A 12 16.44 7.60 26.65
N PHE A 13 16.95 6.91 27.68
CA PHE A 13 18.18 7.31 28.35
C PHE A 13 19.44 7.11 27.50
N GLY A 14 19.37 6.32 26.39
CA GLY A 14 20.47 6.11 25.50
C GLY A 14 20.70 7.26 24.52
N CYS A 15 19.62 7.83 23.96
CA CYS A 15 19.71 8.91 22.97
C CYS A 15 19.12 10.25 23.47
N GLY A 16 18.59 10.30 24.70
CA GLY A 16 18.03 11.51 25.31
C GLY A 16 16.67 11.95 24.76
N VAL A 17 16.11 11.21 23.82
CA VAL A 17 14.82 11.53 23.18
C VAL A 17 13.68 11.15 24.11
N GLY A 18 12.70 12.05 24.26
CA GLY A 18 11.46 11.83 25.01
C GLY A 18 10.32 12.64 24.42
N GLY A 19 9.09 12.37 24.88
CA GLY A 19 7.88 13.05 24.45
C GLY A 19 6.63 12.24 24.71
N ASP A 20 5.52 12.64 24.12
CA ASP A 20 4.24 11.93 24.19
C ASP A 20 4.10 10.89 23.04
N VAL A 21 2.91 10.32 22.89
CA VAL A 21 2.61 9.34 21.83
C VAL A 21 2.75 9.94 20.43
N ILE A 22 2.43 11.24 20.30
CA ILE A 22 2.52 11.93 18.99
C ILE A 22 3.98 12.09 18.63
N ASP A 23 4.82 12.60 19.54
CA ASP A 23 6.26 12.71 19.36
C ASP A 23 6.91 11.37 19.06
N PHE A 24 6.46 10.30 19.71
CA PHE A 24 6.97 8.95 19.46
C PHE A 24 6.69 8.52 18.02
N MET A 25 5.44 8.61 17.56
CA MET A 25 5.07 8.22 16.21
C MET A 25 5.70 9.10 15.14
N MET A 26 5.77 10.42 15.35
CA MET A 26 6.48 11.31 14.44
C MET A 26 7.92 10.89 14.22
N LYS A 27 8.63 10.48 15.27
CA LYS A 27 10.04 10.09 15.21
C LYS A 27 10.27 8.68 14.70
N THR A 28 9.40 7.74 15.07
CA THR A 28 9.53 6.32 14.69
C THR A 28 9.12 6.09 13.24
N ASP A 29 8.02 6.73 12.82
CA ASP A 29 7.40 6.53 11.52
C ASP A 29 7.78 7.64 10.53
N HIS A 30 8.61 8.60 10.97
CA HIS A 30 9.03 9.77 10.18
C HIS A 30 7.85 10.56 9.61
N LEU A 31 6.78 10.71 10.41
CA LEU A 31 5.58 11.43 10.05
C LEU A 31 5.66 12.90 10.49
N SER A 32 4.95 13.78 9.77
CA SER A 32 4.64 15.12 10.25
C SER A 32 3.61 15.06 11.40
N PHE A 33 3.44 16.17 12.10
CA PHE A 33 2.42 16.27 13.16
C PHE A 33 1.02 15.98 12.63
N THR A 34 0.64 16.56 11.50
CA THR A 34 -0.69 16.37 10.89
C THR A 34 -0.92 14.92 10.49
N GLU A 35 0.04 14.29 9.81
CA GLU A 35 -0.04 12.87 9.43
C GLU A 35 -0.16 11.96 10.64
N THR A 36 0.54 12.28 11.71
CA THR A 36 0.46 11.51 12.97
C THR A 36 -0.93 11.61 13.59
N ILE A 37 -1.51 12.82 13.65
CA ILE A 37 -2.85 13.03 14.17
C ILE A 37 -3.92 12.32 13.32
N GLU A 38 -3.83 12.43 11.99
CA GLU A 38 -4.74 11.75 11.05
C GLU A 38 -4.69 10.23 11.25
N ARG A 39 -3.49 9.68 11.42
CA ARG A 39 -3.28 8.26 11.64
C ARG A 39 -3.84 7.78 12.98
N LEU A 40 -3.54 8.48 14.07
CA LEU A 40 -4.08 8.16 15.40
C LEU A 40 -5.61 8.25 15.40
N ALA A 41 -6.18 9.27 14.79
CA ALA A 41 -7.62 9.43 14.64
C ALA A 41 -8.25 8.25 13.90
N SER A 42 -7.64 7.83 12.79
CA SER A 42 -8.10 6.67 12.01
C SER A 42 -8.07 5.37 12.81
N GLN A 43 -7.02 5.14 13.60
CA GLN A 43 -6.90 3.93 14.42
C GLN A 43 -8.00 3.81 15.49
N ILE A 44 -8.47 4.93 16.03
CA ILE A 44 -9.54 4.96 17.05
C ILE A 44 -10.92 5.26 16.46
N GLY A 45 -11.05 5.36 15.13
CA GLY A 45 -12.30 5.69 14.45
C GLY A 45 -12.80 7.12 14.70
N TYR A 46 -11.90 8.03 15.04
CA TYR A 46 -12.24 9.43 15.31
C TYR A 46 -12.23 10.25 14.02
N THR A 47 -13.33 10.96 13.75
CA THR A 47 -13.40 11.88 12.59
C THR A 47 -12.86 13.25 12.97
N LEU A 48 -11.73 13.63 12.35
CA LEU A 48 -11.14 14.95 12.54
C LEU A 48 -12.04 16.04 11.96
N ARG A 49 -12.16 17.15 12.68
CA ARG A 49 -12.82 18.36 12.20
C ARG A 49 -11.74 19.40 11.92
N TYR A 50 -11.68 19.86 10.69
CA TYR A 50 -10.78 20.94 10.30
C TYR A 50 -11.51 22.27 10.45
N GLU A 51 -10.87 23.28 11.05
CA GLU A 51 -11.42 24.62 11.11
C GLU A 51 -11.42 25.26 9.69
N GLU A 52 -12.53 25.86 9.31
CA GLU A 52 -12.64 26.60 8.06
C GLU A 52 -11.69 27.82 8.11
N GLY A 53 -10.67 27.84 7.23
CA GLY A 53 -9.69 28.94 7.15
C GLY A 53 -8.26 28.58 7.51
N GLY A 54 -8.01 27.38 8.02
CA GLY A 54 -6.65 26.80 8.03
C GLY A 54 -6.21 26.50 6.59
N PRO A 55 -4.90 26.53 6.27
CA PRO A 55 -4.46 26.03 4.98
C PRO A 55 -4.98 24.59 4.85
N THR A 56 -5.82 24.32 3.88
CA THR A 56 -6.11 22.97 3.41
C THR A 56 -4.77 22.41 3.01
N GLN A 57 -4.08 21.73 3.95
CA GLN A 57 -2.85 21.04 3.57
C GLN A 57 -3.26 19.99 2.57
N PRO A 58 -2.70 20.01 1.38
CA PRO A 58 -2.93 18.93 0.42
C PRO A 58 -2.60 17.65 1.16
N THR A 59 -3.46 16.65 1.06
CA THR A 59 -3.20 15.27 1.53
C THR A 59 -1.74 14.97 1.28
N SER A 60 -0.96 14.64 2.32
CA SER A 60 0.48 14.56 2.14
C SER A 60 0.80 13.63 0.99
N LYS A 61 1.85 13.93 0.25
CA LYS A 61 2.30 13.09 -0.87
C LYS A 61 2.40 11.61 -0.44
N ARG A 62 2.91 11.36 0.76
CA ARG A 62 3.02 10.02 1.35
C ARG A 62 1.65 9.36 1.56
N SER A 63 0.68 10.08 2.10
CA SER A 63 -0.70 9.62 2.29
C SER A 63 -1.36 9.24 0.95
N ARG A 64 -1.08 10.01 -0.11
CA ARG A 64 -1.55 9.72 -1.47
C ARG A 64 -0.93 8.43 -2.02
N LEU A 65 0.37 8.20 -1.78
CA LEU A 65 1.05 6.96 -2.22
C LEU A 65 0.50 5.73 -1.49
N TYR A 66 0.24 5.82 -0.18
CA TYR A 66 -0.42 4.74 0.58
C TYR A 66 -1.82 4.45 0.06
N ALA A 67 -2.62 5.49 -0.20
CA ALA A 67 -3.96 5.34 -0.76
C ALA A 67 -3.92 4.65 -2.14
N ALA A 68 -2.94 4.97 -2.98
CA ALA A 68 -2.74 4.30 -4.27
C ALA A 68 -2.41 2.80 -4.10
N HIS A 69 -1.57 2.44 -3.14
CA HIS A 69 -1.26 1.04 -2.84
C HIS A 69 -2.47 0.27 -2.29
N VAL A 70 -3.28 0.88 -1.43
CA VAL A 70 -4.52 0.28 -0.91
C VAL A 70 -5.50 0.00 -2.03
N GLU A 71 -5.73 0.97 -2.93
CA GLU A 71 -6.64 0.79 -4.05
C GLU A 71 -6.11 -0.24 -5.08
N ALA A 72 -4.79 -0.27 -5.31
CA ALA A 72 -4.16 -1.30 -6.13
C ALA A 72 -4.31 -2.70 -5.53
N ALA A 73 -4.13 -2.85 -4.22
CA ALA A 73 -4.32 -4.14 -3.53
C ALA A 73 -5.76 -4.64 -3.65
N LYS A 74 -6.74 -3.74 -3.52
CA LYS A 74 -8.16 -4.05 -3.73
C LYS A 74 -8.41 -4.51 -5.16
N PHE A 75 -7.95 -3.76 -6.15
CA PHE A 75 -8.06 -4.11 -7.57
C PHE A 75 -7.50 -5.50 -7.87
N TYR A 76 -6.30 -5.81 -7.41
CA TYR A 76 -5.67 -7.11 -7.63
C TYR A 76 -6.41 -8.24 -6.93
N ARG A 77 -6.91 -8.03 -5.71
CA ARG A 77 -7.69 -9.01 -4.96
C ARG A 77 -9.03 -9.29 -5.64
N ASP A 78 -9.72 -8.27 -6.09
CA ASP A 78 -11.00 -8.41 -6.78
C ASP A 78 -10.83 -9.21 -8.08
N LEU A 79 -9.75 -8.97 -8.83
CA LEU A 79 -9.42 -9.76 -10.02
C LEU A 79 -9.06 -11.20 -9.70
N LEU A 80 -8.31 -11.47 -8.63
CA LEU A 80 -8.03 -12.85 -8.23
C LEU A 80 -9.31 -13.62 -7.95
N ASN A 81 -10.29 -12.97 -7.31
CA ASN A 81 -11.53 -13.61 -6.90
C ASN A 81 -12.56 -13.76 -8.06
N SER A 82 -12.63 -12.80 -8.96
CA SER A 82 -13.72 -12.70 -9.94
C SER A 82 -13.31 -12.94 -11.39
N SER A 83 -12.06 -12.65 -11.77
CA SER A 83 -11.65 -12.73 -13.16
C SER A 83 -11.46 -14.18 -13.64
N PRO A 84 -12.03 -14.58 -14.81
CA PRO A 84 -11.68 -15.83 -15.46
C PRO A 84 -10.19 -15.97 -15.77
N ASP A 85 -9.52 -14.88 -16.13
CA ASP A 85 -8.07 -14.86 -16.46
C ASP A 85 -7.19 -15.23 -15.26
N ALA A 86 -7.71 -15.11 -14.04
CA ALA A 86 -7.00 -15.49 -12.82
C ALA A 86 -7.09 -17.01 -12.52
N ALA A 87 -7.69 -17.84 -13.37
CA ALA A 87 -7.85 -19.28 -13.12
C ALA A 87 -6.49 -19.95 -12.85
N HIS A 88 -5.50 -19.70 -13.71
CA HIS A 88 -4.14 -20.25 -13.55
C HIS A 88 -3.47 -19.79 -12.24
N ALA A 89 -3.68 -18.54 -11.83
CA ALA A 89 -3.17 -18.02 -10.56
C ALA A 89 -3.81 -18.75 -9.37
N ARG A 90 -5.12 -18.96 -9.39
CA ARG A 90 -5.85 -19.72 -8.35
C ARG A 90 -5.38 -21.16 -8.27
N ASP A 91 -5.20 -21.84 -9.40
CA ASP A 91 -4.70 -23.22 -9.46
C ASP A 91 -3.29 -23.34 -8.88
N LEU A 92 -2.42 -22.38 -9.21
CA LEU A 92 -1.04 -22.37 -8.69
C LEU A 92 -1.03 -22.14 -7.17
N LEU A 93 -1.87 -21.24 -6.65
CA LEU A 93 -2.02 -21.00 -5.21
C LEU A 93 -2.51 -22.25 -4.51
N THR A 94 -3.56 -22.90 -5.02
CA THR A 94 -4.10 -24.16 -4.46
C THR A 94 -3.06 -25.27 -4.44
N LYS A 95 -2.32 -25.48 -5.53
CA LYS A 95 -1.23 -26.47 -5.60
C LYS A 95 -0.11 -26.23 -4.58
N ARG A 96 0.04 -24.98 -4.11
CA ARG A 96 1.02 -24.59 -3.09
C ARG A 96 0.44 -24.57 -1.67
N GLY A 97 -0.80 -25.03 -1.48
CA GLY A 97 -1.45 -25.09 -0.19
C GLY A 97 -2.06 -23.77 0.29
N PHE A 98 -2.15 -22.76 -0.57
CA PHE A 98 -2.88 -21.51 -0.27
C PHE A 98 -4.36 -21.72 -0.58
N ASP A 99 -5.15 -21.91 0.45
CA ASP A 99 -6.60 -21.90 0.36
C ASP A 99 -7.15 -20.46 0.28
N LYS A 100 -8.48 -20.35 0.13
CA LYS A 100 -9.14 -19.05 0.09
C LYS A 100 -8.90 -18.23 1.37
N THR A 101 -8.91 -18.88 2.53
CA THR A 101 -8.70 -18.20 3.83
C THR A 101 -7.30 -17.61 3.91
N ALA A 102 -6.28 -18.37 3.48
CA ALA A 102 -4.91 -17.87 3.41
C ALA A 102 -4.79 -16.70 2.43
N CYS A 103 -5.39 -16.81 1.24
CA CYS A 103 -5.38 -15.72 0.26
C CYS A 103 -6.05 -14.44 0.80
N ASP A 104 -7.16 -14.58 1.51
CA ASP A 104 -7.87 -13.44 2.12
C ASP A 104 -7.04 -12.82 3.26
N THR A 105 -6.43 -13.66 4.11
CA THR A 105 -5.59 -13.22 5.25
C THR A 105 -4.40 -12.39 4.78
N PHE A 106 -3.73 -12.83 3.72
CA PHE A 106 -2.56 -12.15 3.15
C PHE A 106 -2.92 -11.15 2.06
N ALA A 107 -4.21 -10.93 1.80
CA ALA A 107 -4.71 -10.05 0.74
C ALA A 107 -4.07 -10.32 -0.63
N VAL A 108 -3.88 -11.62 -0.94
CA VAL A 108 -3.27 -12.04 -2.21
C VAL A 108 -4.13 -11.58 -3.38
N GLY A 109 -3.49 -11.11 -4.46
CA GLY A 109 -4.16 -10.60 -5.63
C GLY A 109 -3.59 -11.14 -6.95
N TYR A 110 -4.19 -10.74 -8.05
CA TYR A 110 -3.76 -11.06 -9.41
C TYR A 110 -3.62 -9.79 -10.24
N ALA A 111 -2.42 -9.54 -10.75
CA ALA A 111 -2.16 -8.53 -11.76
C ALA A 111 -2.46 -9.12 -13.14
N PRO A 112 -3.44 -8.57 -13.89
CA PRO A 112 -3.85 -9.13 -15.18
C PRO A 112 -2.75 -8.96 -16.22
N ASN A 113 -2.84 -9.73 -17.32
CA ASN A 113 -1.98 -9.55 -18.49
C ASN A 113 -2.47 -8.37 -19.36
N SER A 114 -2.55 -7.21 -18.74
CA SER A 114 -2.95 -5.94 -19.36
C SER A 114 -1.80 -4.95 -19.32
N TRP A 115 -1.73 -4.08 -20.33
CA TRP A 115 -0.67 -3.07 -20.40
C TRP A 115 -0.90 -1.90 -19.43
N ASP A 116 -2.15 -1.51 -19.18
CA ASP A 116 -2.52 -0.29 -18.45
C ASP A 116 -3.80 -0.43 -17.62
N GLY A 117 -4.23 -1.67 -17.32
CA GLY A 117 -5.49 -1.93 -16.61
C GLY A 117 -5.54 -1.32 -15.22
N LEU A 118 -4.48 -1.52 -14.41
CA LEU A 118 -4.35 -0.89 -13.10
C LEU A 118 -4.21 0.64 -13.22
N THR A 119 -3.37 1.10 -14.14
CA THR A 119 -3.14 2.53 -14.37
C THR A 119 -4.45 3.25 -14.69
N LYS A 120 -5.28 2.70 -15.57
CA LYS A 120 -6.60 3.25 -15.90
C LYS A 120 -7.54 3.27 -14.69
N HIS A 121 -7.57 2.17 -13.93
CA HIS A 121 -8.38 2.07 -12.71
C HIS A 121 -7.99 3.14 -11.70
N LEU A 122 -6.71 3.28 -11.38
CA LEU A 122 -6.22 4.25 -10.41
C LEU A 122 -6.38 5.70 -10.90
N ARG A 123 -6.22 5.95 -12.20
CA ARG A 123 -6.53 7.25 -12.80
C ARG A 123 -8.01 7.63 -12.63
N ALA A 124 -8.90 6.69 -12.84
CA ALA A 124 -10.33 6.89 -12.60
C ALA A 124 -10.66 7.15 -11.12
N ALA A 125 -9.85 6.58 -10.21
CA ALA A 125 -9.93 6.86 -8.77
C ALA A 125 -9.27 8.20 -8.36
N GLY A 126 -8.74 8.99 -9.31
CA GLY A 126 -8.22 10.34 -9.07
C GLY A 126 -6.73 10.41 -8.69
N PHE A 127 -5.94 9.37 -8.99
CA PHE A 127 -4.48 9.42 -8.84
C PHE A 127 -3.82 9.95 -10.11
N THR A 128 -2.73 10.71 -9.97
CA THR A 128 -1.96 11.21 -11.10
C THR A 128 -0.93 10.17 -11.57
N ILE A 129 -0.41 10.31 -12.79
CA ILE A 129 0.63 9.39 -13.31
C ILE A 129 1.90 9.50 -12.47
N GLU A 130 2.27 10.70 -12.07
CA GLU A 130 3.45 10.96 -11.23
C GLU A 130 3.34 10.24 -9.87
N GLU A 131 2.15 10.26 -9.24
CA GLU A 131 1.89 9.52 -8.02
C GLU A 131 2.03 8.00 -8.24
N LEU A 132 1.53 7.47 -9.36
CA LEU A 132 1.60 6.05 -9.68
C LEU A 132 3.01 5.59 -10.02
N GLU A 133 3.82 6.41 -10.69
CA GLU A 133 5.22 6.14 -10.95
C GLU A 133 6.04 6.13 -9.66
N GLU A 134 5.82 7.12 -8.80
CA GLU A 134 6.49 7.20 -7.51
C GLU A 134 6.08 6.07 -6.56
N ALA A 135 4.81 5.67 -6.56
CA ALA A 135 4.33 4.48 -5.87
C ALA A 135 4.90 3.18 -6.47
N GLY A 136 5.55 3.23 -7.63
CA GLY A 136 6.09 2.06 -8.31
C GLY A 136 4.99 1.12 -8.84
N LEU A 137 3.80 1.64 -9.13
CA LEU A 137 2.66 0.90 -9.70
C LEU A 137 2.61 1.00 -11.22
N SER A 138 3.06 2.12 -11.76
CA SER A 138 3.18 2.38 -13.20
C SER A 138 4.61 2.75 -13.56
N LYS A 139 4.92 2.74 -14.85
CA LYS A 139 6.13 3.32 -15.43
C LYS A 139 5.81 3.90 -16.81
N MET A 140 6.55 4.91 -17.22
CA MET A 140 6.42 5.44 -18.58
C MET A 140 6.96 4.42 -19.59
N GLY A 141 6.18 4.08 -20.59
CA GLY A 141 6.58 3.31 -21.76
C GLY A 141 6.57 4.18 -23.01
N ASP A 142 6.98 3.62 -24.16
CA ASP A 142 7.10 4.36 -25.43
C ASP A 142 5.77 4.95 -25.92
N ARG A 143 4.64 4.34 -25.56
CA ARG A 143 3.29 4.74 -26.00
C ARG A 143 2.43 5.31 -24.87
N GLY A 144 3.03 5.62 -23.72
CA GLY A 144 2.35 6.12 -22.52
C GLY A 144 2.57 5.24 -21.30
N PRO A 145 1.92 5.58 -20.17
CA PRO A 145 2.11 4.86 -18.92
C PRO A 145 1.59 3.43 -19.01
N ILE A 146 2.37 2.50 -18.45
CA ILE A 146 2.07 1.07 -18.43
C ILE A 146 2.17 0.52 -17.02
N ASP A 147 1.42 -0.54 -16.73
CA ASP A 147 1.45 -1.23 -15.44
C ASP A 147 2.81 -1.88 -15.21
N LYS A 148 3.37 -1.69 -14.02
CA LYS A 148 4.65 -2.30 -13.62
C LYS A 148 4.54 -3.81 -13.45
N PHE A 149 3.40 -4.29 -12.96
CA PHE A 149 3.14 -5.70 -12.72
C PHE A 149 2.07 -6.20 -13.69
N ARG A 150 2.39 -7.28 -14.41
CA ARG A 150 1.49 -7.91 -15.38
C ARG A 150 1.65 -9.41 -15.33
N ASN A 151 0.53 -10.15 -15.43
CA ASN A 151 0.49 -11.61 -15.37
C ASN A 151 1.23 -12.18 -14.16
N ARG A 152 0.90 -11.69 -12.93
CA ARG A 152 1.58 -12.04 -11.69
C ARG A 152 0.59 -12.27 -10.56
N ILE A 153 0.97 -13.16 -9.63
CA ILE A 153 0.36 -13.20 -8.29
C ILE A 153 1.01 -12.10 -7.47
N MET A 154 0.19 -11.35 -6.72
CA MET A 154 0.58 -10.16 -5.98
C MET A 154 0.39 -10.35 -4.49
N TRP A 155 1.38 -9.98 -3.68
CA TRP A 155 1.32 -9.94 -2.23
C TRP A 155 1.57 -8.51 -1.75
N PRO A 156 0.61 -7.87 -1.05
CA PRO A 156 0.87 -6.58 -0.43
C PRO A 156 1.96 -6.72 0.65
N ILE A 157 2.92 -5.82 0.61
CA ILE A 157 3.95 -5.67 1.65
C ILE A 157 3.47 -4.56 2.57
N LYS A 158 3.33 -4.89 3.85
CA LYS A 158 2.90 -3.94 4.88
C LYS A 158 4.09 -3.52 5.73
N ASP A 159 4.10 -2.26 6.12
CA ASP A 159 5.02 -1.77 7.13
C ASP A 159 4.57 -2.19 8.55
N ILE A 160 5.34 -1.80 9.55
CA ILE A 160 5.05 -2.08 10.97
C ILE A 160 3.70 -1.51 11.44
N SER A 161 3.21 -0.51 10.76
CA SER A 161 1.95 0.17 11.05
C SER A 161 0.75 -0.46 10.34
N GLY A 162 1.01 -1.42 9.46
CA GLY A 162 -0.01 -2.11 8.66
C GLY A 162 -0.35 -1.44 7.35
N ASP A 163 0.30 -0.32 7.00
CA ASP A 163 0.12 0.36 5.72
C ASP A 163 0.80 -0.41 4.59
N ILE A 164 0.14 -0.47 3.43
CA ILE A 164 0.71 -1.12 2.25
C ILE A 164 1.74 -0.17 1.62
N VAL A 165 3.00 -0.61 1.61
CA VAL A 165 4.14 0.18 1.09
C VAL A 165 4.65 -0.32 -0.25
N GLY A 166 4.12 -1.44 -0.74
CA GLY A 166 4.52 -2.03 -2.01
C GLY A 166 3.97 -3.43 -2.21
N PHE A 167 4.50 -4.14 -3.20
CA PHE A 167 4.05 -5.48 -3.55
C PHE A 167 5.22 -6.42 -3.84
N GLY A 168 5.13 -7.64 -3.30
CA GLY A 168 5.83 -8.80 -3.84
C GLY A 168 5.06 -9.36 -5.02
N ALA A 169 5.76 -9.78 -6.07
CA ALA A 169 5.12 -10.26 -7.28
C ALA A 169 5.76 -11.58 -7.76
N ARG A 170 4.94 -12.59 -8.08
CA ARG A 170 5.38 -13.85 -8.63
C ARG A 170 4.88 -14.04 -10.06
N LYS A 171 5.78 -14.35 -10.97
CA LYS A 171 5.45 -14.68 -12.37
C LYS A 171 4.53 -15.91 -12.44
N LEU A 172 3.58 -15.86 -13.36
CA LEU A 172 2.73 -16.99 -13.74
C LEU A 172 3.25 -17.70 -15.01
N ALA A 173 3.90 -16.96 -15.90
CA ALA A 173 4.54 -17.49 -17.08
C ALA A 173 5.91 -18.10 -16.76
N SER A 174 6.38 -19.01 -17.63
CA SER A 174 7.76 -19.52 -17.60
C SER A 174 8.78 -18.41 -17.87
N ASP A 175 10.05 -18.63 -17.47
CA ASP A 175 11.12 -17.65 -17.75
C ASP A 175 11.39 -17.47 -19.25
N GLU A 176 10.95 -18.43 -20.09
CA GLU A 176 11.04 -18.36 -21.55
C GLU A 176 9.98 -17.43 -22.15
N GLU A 177 8.79 -17.38 -21.55
CA GLU A 177 7.66 -16.57 -22.02
C GLU A 177 7.66 -15.15 -21.45
N ASP A 178 8.22 -14.95 -20.27
CA ASP A 178 8.35 -13.64 -19.61
C ASP A 178 9.78 -13.41 -19.14
N GLN A 179 10.57 -12.67 -19.95
CA GLN A 179 11.95 -12.28 -19.64
C GLN A 179 12.04 -11.09 -18.66
N GLY A 180 10.93 -10.58 -18.15
CA GLY A 180 10.92 -9.52 -17.14
C GLY A 180 11.56 -9.96 -15.81
N PRO A 181 11.92 -9.04 -14.91
CA PRO A 181 12.54 -9.34 -13.63
C PRO A 181 11.66 -10.30 -12.79
N LYS A 182 12.37 -11.16 -12.03
CA LYS A 182 11.71 -12.08 -11.07
C LYS A 182 11.10 -11.34 -9.92
#